data_5fdaa15b1a468d11ff95354c9e6742fb
#
_entry.id   5fdaa15b1a468d11ff95354c9e6742fb
#
_cell.length_a   1.000
_cell.length_b   1.000
_cell.length_c   1.000
_cell.angle_alpha   90.00
_cell.angle_beta   90.00
_cell.angle_gamma   90.00
#
_symmetry.space_group_name_H-M   'P 1'
#
loop_
_entity.id
_entity.type
_entity.pdbx_description
1 polymer ?
#
loop_
_entity_poly.entity_id
_entity_poly.type
_entity_poly.pdbx_seq_one_letter_code
_entity_poly.pdbx_strand_id
1 'polypeptide(L)'
;MTMFTQRETRILDQARDIISRYYQRGVQLCSPDDVRRCVMVELAPLEHEEFGIILLDNQNQLLHREILFRGTLNSVSVHPREVIKRVLKHNAAAAILVHNHPSGEPEPSRCDIQLTKKLQELLEMLDVRLLDHFIVAGTETVSMAERGLV
;
A
#
# COMPACT_ATOMS: atom_id res chain seq x y z
N MET A 1 -21.17 -18.00 -1.60
CA MET A 1 -20.89 -18.28 -0.17
C MET A 1 -19.94 -17.20 0.35
N THR A 2 -20.37 -16.47 1.33
CA THR A 2 -19.52 -15.45 1.95
C THR A 2 -18.55 -16.12 2.91
N MET A 3 -17.28 -15.78 2.79
CA MET A 3 -16.20 -16.28 3.63
C MET A 3 -16.38 -15.91 5.13
N PHE A 4 -17.13 -14.83 5.38
CA PHE A 4 -17.35 -14.29 6.70
C PHE A 4 -18.82 -14.43 7.14
N THR A 5 -19.02 -14.62 8.43
CA THR A 5 -20.36 -14.54 9.06
C THR A 5 -20.90 -13.11 8.99
N GLN A 6 -22.20 -12.93 9.18
CA GLN A 6 -22.81 -11.60 9.23
C GLN A 6 -22.20 -10.70 10.31
N ARG A 7 -21.83 -11.27 11.46
CA ARG A 7 -21.17 -10.54 12.55
C ARG A 7 -19.79 -10.06 12.14
N GLU A 8 -19.01 -10.93 11.54
CA GLU A 8 -17.66 -10.59 11.05
C GLU A 8 -17.71 -9.54 9.95
N THR A 9 -18.67 -9.66 9.02
CA THR A 9 -18.88 -8.65 7.98
C THR A 9 -19.17 -7.28 8.58
N ARG A 10 -20.03 -7.18 9.59
CA ARG A 10 -20.30 -5.90 10.28
C ARG A 10 -19.05 -5.32 10.94
N ILE A 11 -18.24 -6.16 11.57
CA ILE A 11 -16.99 -5.72 12.20
C ILE A 11 -16.03 -5.19 11.16
N LEU A 12 -15.90 -5.87 10.01
CA LEU A 12 -15.06 -5.42 8.90
C LEU A 12 -15.56 -4.11 8.29
N ASP A 13 -16.87 -3.95 8.14
CA ASP A 13 -17.46 -2.71 7.63
C ASP A 13 -17.21 -1.54 8.59
N GLN A 14 -17.35 -1.75 9.89
CA GLN A 14 -17.02 -0.75 10.90
C GLN A 14 -15.54 -0.38 10.87
N ALA A 15 -14.65 -1.35 10.71
CA ALA A 15 -13.22 -1.11 10.58
C ALA A 15 -12.91 -0.29 9.32
N ARG A 16 -13.55 -0.59 8.20
CA ARG A 16 -13.42 0.19 6.95
C ARG A 16 -13.89 1.63 7.12
N ASP A 17 -14.99 1.86 7.82
CA ASP A 17 -15.50 3.20 8.09
C ASP A 17 -14.52 4.03 8.94
N ILE A 18 -13.90 3.41 9.93
CA ILE A 18 -12.86 4.05 10.74
C ILE A 18 -11.65 4.40 9.87
N ILE A 19 -11.21 3.47 9.04
CA ILE A 19 -10.07 3.64 8.14
C ILE A 19 -10.35 4.71 7.09
N SER A 20 -11.56 4.76 6.52
CA SER A 20 -11.98 5.82 5.59
C SER A 20 -11.81 7.21 6.18
N ARG A 21 -12.13 7.38 7.47
CA ARG A 21 -11.95 8.66 8.16
C ARG A 21 -10.48 8.98 8.39
N TYR A 22 -9.66 7.96 8.65
CA TYR A 22 -8.22 8.11 8.82
C TYR A 22 -7.52 8.57 7.53
N TYR A 23 -7.98 8.07 6.38
CA TYR A 23 -7.43 8.42 5.07
C TYR A 23 -8.07 9.65 4.42
N GLN A 24 -8.59 10.57 5.19
CA GLN A 24 -9.05 11.84 4.64
C GLN A 24 -7.85 12.71 4.23
N ARG A 25 -7.98 13.40 3.10
CA ARG A 25 -6.94 14.32 2.61
C ARG A 25 -6.57 15.35 3.67
N GLY A 26 -5.28 15.59 3.86
CA GLY A 26 -4.75 16.51 4.84
C GLY A 26 -4.57 15.91 6.23
N VAL A 27 -4.96 14.66 6.44
CA VAL A 27 -4.66 13.95 7.69
C VAL A 27 -3.18 13.59 7.73
N GLN A 28 -2.51 13.93 8.81
CA GLN A 28 -1.15 13.48 9.05
C GLN A 28 -1.15 11.99 9.39
N LEU A 29 -0.37 11.22 8.67
CA LEU A 29 -0.17 9.80 8.98
C LEU A 29 0.83 9.70 10.14
N CYS A 30 0.32 9.39 11.33
CA CYS A 30 1.06 9.57 12.57
C CYS A 30 2.17 8.54 12.80
N SER A 31 2.03 7.31 12.30
CA SER A 31 3.06 6.28 12.46
C SER A 31 3.01 5.22 11.37
N PRO A 32 4.16 4.54 11.12
CA PRO A 32 4.18 3.36 10.24
C PRO A 32 3.23 2.25 10.69
N ASP A 33 3.03 2.08 11.99
CA ASP A 33 2.13 1.06 12.52
C ASP A 33 0.66 1.35 12.24
N ASP A 34 0.25 2.61 12.26
CA ASP A 34 -1.11 3.00 11.89
C ASP A 34 -1.38 2.73 10.41
N VAL A 35 -0.43 3.08 9.54
CA VAL A 35 -0.51 2.77 8.11
C VAL A 35 -0.59 1.27 7.90
N ARG A 36 0.27 0.50 8.58
CA ARG A 36 0.30 -0.96 8.52
C ARG A 36 -1.04 -1.59 8.86
N ARG A 37 -1.67 -1.15 9.95
CA ARG A 37 -3.00 -1.64 10.37
C ARG A 37 -4.08 -1.32 9.34
N CYS A 38 -4.08 -0.11 8.82
CA CYS A 38 -5.03 0.30 7.80
C CYS A 38 -4.90 -0.52 6.53
N VAL A 39 -3.69 -0.70 6.04
CA VAL A 39 -3.38 -1.48 4.84
C VAL A 39 -3.77 -2.94 5.02
N MET A 40 -3.50 -3.51 6.20
CA MET A 40 -3.85 -4.90 6.50
C MET A 40 -5.36 -5.14 6.45
N VAL A 41 -6.16 -4.27 7.06
CA VAL A 41 -7.63 -4.42 7.05
C VAL A 41 -8.20 -4.37 5.64
N GLU A 42 -7.62 -3.55 4.78
CA GLU A 42 -8.11 -3.39 3.41
C GLU A 42 -7.67 -4.51 2.47
N LEU A 43 -6.42 -4.93 2.56
CA LEU A 43 -5.83 -5.84 1.59
C LEU A 43 -5.86 -7.31 2.02
N ALA A 44 -5.85 -7.61 3.32
CA ALA A 44 -5.82 -9.00 3.80
C ALA A 44 -7.00 -9.86 3.29
N PRO A 45 -8.25 -9.35 3.18
CA PRO A 45 -9.37 -10.17 2.72
C PRO A 45 -9.40 -10.44 1.22
N LEU A 46 -8.54 -9.81 0.43
CA LEU A 46 -8.58 -9.91 -1.02
C LEU A 46 -8.05 -11.26 -1.52
N GLU A 47 -8.76 -11.83 -2.48
CA GLU A 47 -8.40 -13.11 -3.11
C GLU A 47 -7.45 -12.96 -4.31
N HIS A 48 -7.25 -11.73 -4.78
CA HIS A 48 -6.36 -11.38 -5.88
C HIS A 48 -5.32 -10.37 -5.43
N GLU A 49 -4.21 -10.28 -6.15
CA GLU A 49 -3.20 -9.26 -5.87
C GLU A 49 -3.66 -7.87 -6.30
N GLU A 50 -3.47 -6.89 -5.43
CA GLU A 50 -3.61 -5.48 -5.73
C GLU A 50 -2.33 -4.74 -5.36
N PHE A 51 -1.99 -3.75 -6.16
CA PHE A 51 -0.88 -2.85 -5.90
C PHE A 51 -1.40 -1.42 -5.84
N GLY A 52 -1.07 -0.73 -4.77
CA GLY A 52 -1.51 0.62 -4.51
C GLY A 52 -0.41 1.56 -4.05
N ILE A 53 -0.77 2.83 -4.01
CA ILE A 53 0.09 3.91 -3.54
C ILE A 53 -0.63 4.78 -2.51
N ILE A 54 0.17 5.31 -1.60
CA ILE A 54 -0.22 6.37 -0.67
C ILE A 54 0.74 7.53 -0.92
N LEU A 55 0.21 8.68 -1.31
CA LEU A 55 1.00 9.86 -1.65
C LEU A 55 0.88 10.91 -0.56
N LEU A 56 2.01 11.48 -0.17
CA LEU A 56 2.12 12.40 0.96
C LEU A 56 2.82 13.70 0.54
N ASP A 57 2.52 14.78 1.26
CA ASP A 57 3.26 16.03 1.17
C ASP A 57 4.53 16.02 2.03
N ASN A 58 5.24 17.15 2.10
CA ASN A 58 6.47 17.30 2.90
C ASN A 58 6.27 17.15 4.41
N GLN A 59 5.04 17.29 4.87
CA GLN A 59 4.67 17.15 6.29
C GLN A 59 4.07 15.78 6.61
N ASN A 60 4.16 14.84 5.65
CA ASN A 60 3.56 13.52 5.72
C ASN A 60 2.02 13.55 5.86
N GLN A 61 1.40 14.59 5.32
CA GLN A 61 -0.05 14.66 5.21
C GLN A 61 -0.51 13.94 3.94
N LEU A 62 -1.62 13.24 4.05
CA LEU A 62 -2.18 12.48 2.92
C LEU A 62 -2.66 13.42 1.80
N LEU A 63 -2.14 13.20 0.60
CA LEU A 63 -2.58 13.86 -0.63
C LEU A 63 -3.53 12.98 -1.43
N HIS A 64 -3.17 11.71 -1.61
CA HIS A 64 -3.91 10.77 -2.44
C HIS A 64 -3.59 9.33 -2.06
N ARG A 65 -4.56 8.48 -2.25
CA ARG A 65 -4.45 7.04 -2.09
C ARG A 65 -5.22 6.35 -3.18
N GLU A 66 -4.61 5.37 -3.82
CA GLU A 66 -5.23 4.67 -4.95
C GLU A 66 -4.67 3.26 -5.10
N ILE A 67 -5.54 2.32 -5.43
CA ILE A 67 -5.13 1.03 -5.96
C ILE A 67 -4.94 1.21 -7.46
N LEU A 68 -3.72 1.04 -7.93
CA LEU A 68 -3.35 1.29 -9.33
C LEU A 68 -3.49 0.08 -10.22
N PHE A 69 -3.15 -1.09 -9.69
CA PHE A 69 -3.10 -2.32 -10.46
C PHE A 69 -3.79 -3.44 -9.72
N ARG A 70 -4.54 -4.22 -10.48
CA ARG A 70 -5.19 -5.43 -10.03
C ARG A 70 -4.66 -6.60 -10.84
N GLY A 71 -4.16 -7.60 -10.15
CA GLY A 71 -3.60 -8.80 -10.78
C GLY A 71 -4.54 -10.00 -10.68
N THR A 72 -3.92 -11.15 -10.90
CA THR A 72 -4.54 -12.46 -10.71
C THR A 72 -4.32 -12.95 -9.28
N LEU A 73 -4.58 -14.23 -9.03
CA LEU A 73 -4.33 -14.87 -7.73
C LEU A 73 -2.85 -14.85 -7.31
N ASN A 74 -1.93 -14.79 -8.27
CA ASN A 74 -0.51 -15.01 -8.03
C ASN A 74 0.40 -13.88 -8.50
N SER A 75 -0.09 -12.91 -9.25
CA SER A 75 0.76 -11.84 -9.77
C SER A 75 -0.01 -10.59 -10.15
N VAL A 76 0.65 -9.46 -10.03
CA VAL A 76 0.20 -8.17 -10.52
C VAL A 76 1.30 -7.53 -11.37
N SER A 77 0.93 -6.99 -12.54
CA SER A 77 1.85 -6.24 -13.38
C SER A 77 1.80 -4.77 -13.01
N VAL A 78 2.94 -4.23 -12.57
CA VAL A 78 3.06 -2.83 -12.17
C VAL A 78 3.85 -2.06 -13.22
N HIS A 79 3.25 -1.00 -13.75
CA HIS A 79 3.89 -0.11 -14.70
C HIS A 79 4.38 1.15 -13.97
N PRO A 80 5.69 1.36 -13.83
CA PRO A 80 6.24 2.51 -13.11
C PRO A 80 5.73 3.86 -13.62
N ARG A 81 5.46 3.98 -14.91
CA ARG A 81 4.91 5.21 -15.51
C ARG A 81 3.60 5.65 -14.87
N GLU A 82 2.74 4.71 -14.49
CA GLU A 82 1.45 5.01 -13.86
C GLU A 82 1.63 5.52 -12.43
N VAL A 83 2.61 5.00 -11.71
CA VAL A 83 3.00 5.50 -10.38
C VAL A 83 3.51 6.95 -10.51
N ILE A 84 4.42 7.19 -11.44
CA ILE A 84 5.00 8.52 -11.68
C ILE A 84 3.93 9.54 -12.09
N LYS A 85 2.99 9.16 -12.95
CA LYS A 85 1.87 10.04 -13.35
C LYS A 85 1.07 10.51 -12.14
N ARG A 86 0.75 9.62 -11.18
CA ARG A 86 0.02 9.98 -9.97
C ARG A 86 0.83 10.87 -9.05
N VAL A 87 2.10 10.55 -8.87
CA VAL A 87 3.03 11.35 -8.08
C VAL A 87 3.09 12.80 -8.57
N LEU A 88 3.25 13.00 -9.87
CA LEU A 88 3.30 14.33 -10.49
C LEU A 88 1.95 15.03 -10.45
N LYS A 89 0.86 14.32 -10.74
CA LYS A 89 -0.50 14.86 -10.71
C LYS A 89 -0.87 15.44 -9.35
N HIS A 90 -0.49 14.75 -8.28
CA HIS A 90 -0.81 15.13 -6.90
C HIS A 90 0.29 15.96 -6.23
N ASN A 91 1.36 16.27 -6.95
CA ASN A 91 2.49 17.02 -6.43
C ASN A 91 3.05 16.42 -5.12
N ALA A 92 3.20 15.10 -5.10
CA ALA A 92 3.64 14.38 -3.93
C ALA A 92 5.12 14.62 -3.62
N ALA A 93 5.46 14.70 -2.34
CA ALA A 93 6.82 14.78 -1.84
C ALA A 93 7.33 13.43 -1.31
N ALA A 94 6.41 12.53 -0.98
CA ALA A 94 6.73 11.18 -0.51
C ALA A 94 5.65 10.18 -0.96
N ALA A 95 6.05 8.92 -1.02
CA ALA A 95 5.18 7.82 -1.41
C ALA A 95 5.40 6.60 -0.52
N ILE A 96 4.34 5.85 -0.30
CA ILE A 96 4.35 4.51 0.27
C ILE A 96 3.71 3.57 -0.75
N LEU A 97 4.36 2.45 -1.01
CA LEU A 97 3.82 1.39 -1.86
C LEU A 97 3.14 0.34 -0.98
N VAL A 98 2.07 -0.24 -1.48
CA VAL A 98 1.35 -1.30 -0.77
C VAL A 98 0.92 -2.38 -1.75
N HIS A 99 1.04 -3.63 -1.38
CA HIS A 99 0.43 -4.74 -2.10
C HIS A 99 0.18 -5.93 -1.18
N ASN A 100 -0.65 -6.87 -1.63
CA ASN A 100 -0.97 -8.08 -0.89
C ASN A 100 -0.46 -9.33 -1.62
N HIS A 101 -0.16 -10.34 -0.82
CA HIS A 101 0.10 -11.70 -1.29
C HIS A 101 -1.06 -12.60 -0.85
N PRO A 102 -2.03 -12.91 -1.72
CA PRO A 102 -3.17 -13.77 -1.36
C PRO A 102 -2.76 -15.19 -0.94
N SER A 103 -1.56 -15.63 -1.36
CA SER A 103 -0.99 -16.91 -0.94
C SER A 103 -0.70 -17.01 0.55
N GLY A 104 -0.61 -15.88 1.26
CA GLY A 104 -0.21 -15.81 2.66
C GLY A 104 1.30 -15.84 2.91
N GLU A 105 2.12 -15.87 1.85
CA GLU A 105 3.59 -15.81 1.97
C GLU A 105 4.04 -14.36 2.19
N PRO A 106 4.59 -14.01 3.38
CA PRO A 106 4.94 -12.64 3.69
C PRO A 106 6.25 -12.16 3.08
N GLU A 107 7.11 -13.07 2.65
CA GLU A 107 8.41 -12.70 2.09
C GLU A 107 8.27 -11.94 0.77
N PRO A 108 8.97 -10.78 0.63
CA PRO A 108 9.06 -10.10 -0.64
C PRO A 108 9.64 -11.02 -1.72
N SER A 109 8.99 -11.10 -2.86
CA SER A 109 9.54 -11.82 -4.00
C SER A 109 10.74 -11.06 -4.58
N ARG A 110 11.53 -11.74 -5.41
CA ARG A 110 12.60 -11.10 -6.15
C ARG A 110 12.07 -9.96 -7.03
N CYS A 111 10.90 -10.17 -7.63
CA CYS A 111 10.22 -9.15 -8.44
C CYS A 111 9.79 -7.95 -7.60
N ASP A 112 9.29 -8.17 -6.39
CA ASP A 112 8.92 -7.10 -5.46
C ASP A 112 10.12 -6.22 -5.11
N ILE A 113 11.25 -6.84 -4.80
CA ILE A 113 12.49 -6.15 -4.46
C ILE A 113 13.00 -5.33 -5.65
N GLN A 114 13.03 -5.92 -6.84
CA GLN A 114 13.48 -5.25 -8.06
C GLN A 114 12.56 -4.07 -8.43
N LEU A 115 11.24 -4.26 -8.35
CA LEU A 115 10.27 -3.21 -8.62
C LEU A 115 10.43 -2.05 -7.63
N THR A 116 10.54 -2.36 -6.34
CA THR A 116 10.71 -1.37 -5.28
C THR A 116 11.95 -0.53 -5.50
N LYS A 117 13.08 -1.17 -5.80
CA LYS A 117 14.33 -0.49 -6.10
C LYS A 117 14.21 0.42 -7.32
N LYS A 118 13.61 -0.07 -8.39
CA LYS A 118 13.39 0.70 -9.60
C LYS A 118 12.51 1.92 -9.36
N LEU A 119 11.42 1.76 -8.62
CA LEU A 119 10.54 2.87 -8.27
C LEU A 119 11.24 3.87 -7.35
N GLN A 120 12.02 3.41 -6.37
CA GLN A 120 12.81 4.28 -5.51
C GLN A 120 13.77 5.16 -6.31
N GLU A 121 14.52 4.58 -7.23
CA GLU A 121 15.45 5.31 -8.11
C GLU A 121 14.74 6.36 -8.97
N LEU A 122 13.59 5.99 -9.56
CA LEU A 122 12.79 6.91 -10.37
C LEU A 122 12.20 8.05 -9.56
N LEU A 123 11.70 7.78 -8.36
CA LEU A 123 11.11 8.77 -7.47
C LEU A 123 12.17 9.73 -6.94
N GLU A 124 13.36 9.25 -6.60
CA GLU A 124 14.49 10.08 -6.16
C GLU A 124 14.90 11.10 -7.23
N MET A 125 14.85 10.72 -8.51
CA MET A 125 15.10 11.65 -9.63
C MET A 125 14.09 12.80 -9.70
N LEU A 126 12.91 12.64 -9.10
CA LEU A 126 11.83 13.63 -9.04
C LEU A 126 11.75 14.33 -7.66
N ASP A 127 12.76 14.16 -6.83
CA ASP A 127 12.78 14.67 -5.45
C ASP A 127 11.62 14.13 -4.59
N VAL A 128 11.15 12.91 -4.89
CA VAL A 128 10.11 12.21 -4.14
C VAL A 128 10.71 11.05 -3.35
N ARG A 129 10.47 11.03 -2.06
CA ARG A 129 11.00 10.00 -1.17
C ARG A 129 10.09 8.78 -1.15
N LEU A 130 10.62 7.62 -1.42
CA LEU A 130 9.94 6.37 -1.11
C LEU A 130 10.17 6.05 0.36
N LEU A 131 9.11 6.09 1.17
CA LEU A 131 9.20 5.87 2.63
C LEU A 131 9.17 4.40 3.00
N ASP A 132 8.33 3.62 2.34
CA ASP A 132 8.20 2.18 2.59
C ASP A 132 7.47 1.47 1.45
N HIS A 133 7.52 0.15 1.51
CA HIS A 133 6.68 -0.75 0.74
C HIS A 133 6.13 -1.82 1.68
N PHE A 134 4.84 -1.79 1.93
CA PHE A 134 4.15 -2.76 2.77
C PHE A 134 3.60 -3.92 1.95
N ILE A 135 3.86 -5.13 2.41
CA ILE A 135 3.31 -6.36 1.85
C ILE A 135 2.38 -6.98 2.89
N VAL A 136 1.13 -7.17 2.51
CA VAL A 136 0.13 -7.82 3.35
C VAL A 136 -0.06 -9.26 2.93
N ALA A 137 0.21 -10.18 3.84
CA ALA A 137 0.07 -11.61 3.61
C ALA A 137 -0.70 -12.25 4.78
N GLY A 138 -1.99 -12.49 4.59
CA GLY A 138 -2.86 -12.97 5.66
C GLY A 138 -2.91 -11.98 6.83
N THR A 139 -2.49 -12.43 8.00
CA THR A 139 -2.43 -11.61 9.22
C THR A 139 -1.10 -10.90 9.43
N GLU A 140 -0.15 -11.10 8.53
CA GLU A 140 1.17 -10.48 8.61
C GLU A 140 1.30 -9.31 7.64
N THR A 141 2.01 -8.28 8.06
CA THR A 141 2.39 -7.15 7.22
C THR A 141 3.88 -6.92 7.34
N VAL A 142 4.56 -7.00 6.20
CA VAL A 142 6.00 -6.80 6.11
C VAL A 142 6.28 -5.38 5.65
N SER A 143 7.18 -4.69 6.36
CA SER A 143 7.78 -3.43 5.93
C SER A 143 9.11 -3.71 5.26
N MET A 144 9.25 -3.32 4.00
CA MET A 144 10.52 -3.47 3.29
C MET A 144 11.57 -2.47 3.81
N ALA A 145 11.16 -1.32 4.31
CA ALA A 145 12.07 -0.36 4.95
C ALA A 145 12.70 -0.93 6.22
N GLU A 146 11.91 -1.60 7.07
CA GLU A 146 12.43 -2.27 8.28
C GLU A 146 13.43 -3.39 7.95
N ARG A 147 13.34 -3.96 6.76
CA ARG A 147 14.27 -4.98 6.26
C ARG A 147 15.49 -4.41 5.52
N GLY A 148 15.61 -3.09 5.45
CA GLY A 148 16.69 -2.44 4.73
C GLY A 148 16.60 -2.54 3.20
N LEU A 149 15.41 -2.79 2.66
CA LEU A 149 15.17 -2.92 1.21
C LEU A 149 14.65 -1.62 0.58
N VAL A 150 14.39 -0.64 1.40
CA VAL A 150 14.01 0.73 1.01
C VAL A 150 14.94 1.73 1.69
#